data_091afb37590710d622bcf2670558facd
#
_entry.id   091afb37590710d622bcf2670558facd
#
_cell.length_a   1.000
_cell.length_b   1.000
_cell.length_c   1.000
_cell.angle_alpha   90.00
_cell.angle_beta   90.00
_cell.angle_gamma   90.00
#
_symmetry.space_group_name_H-M   'P 1'
#
loop_
_entity.id
_entity.type
_entity.pdbx_description
1 polymer ?
#
loop_
_entity_poly.entity_id
_entity_poly.type
_entity_poly.pdbx_seq_one_letter_code
_entity_poly.pdbx_strand_id
1 'polypeptide(L)'
;MHHITNDPDQQLVELAQNGDTRAFDSLIEIHHSRLFGLVHHMTSHQEDSHDILQEVYSRAFRSIRSFRGHSSFHTWIHQIAVNHTLNFLRKKKRRSGISLQEVVSNDGSDPAFVDPSHRVDPERQTIVRELRARLNESIKKLTDAHRRVVTMFDLQGMSHGEIARTLNTSEGTIRSRLHYAHLQLQSALQDTWNERLCD
;
A
#
# COMPACT_ATOMS: atom_id res chain seq x y z
N MET A 1 -22.60 19.60 2.42
CA MET A 1 -21.17 19.97 2.46
C MET A 1 -20.60 19.38 3.73
N HIS A 2 -20.01 18.16 3.67
CA HIS A 2 -19.28 17.58 4.80
C HIS A 2 -17.81 17.88 4.55
N HIS A 3 -17.34 19.01 5.08
CA HIS A 3 -15.93 19.26 5.25
C HIS A 3 -15.40 18.26 6.28
N ILE A 4 -14.50 17.36 5.86
CA ILE A 4 -13.65 16.61 6.78
C ILE A 4 -12.66 17.65 7.33
N THR A 5 -13.01 18.28 8.44
CA THR A 5 -12.35 19.46 9.00
C THR A 5 -11.08 19.15 9.79
N ASN A 6 -10.36 18.06 9.49
CA ASN A 6 -9.09 17.75 10.17
C ASN A 6 -8.13 16.89 9.32
N ASP A 7 -8.03 17.18 8.03
CA ASP A 7 -6.97 16.57 7.20
C ASP A 7 -5.69 17.40 7.38
N PRO A 8 -4.60 16.86 7.95
CA PRO A 8 -3.35 17.58 8.15
C PRO A 8 -2.75 18.12 6.84
N ASP A 9 -3.14 17.55 5.71
CA ASP A 9 -2.63 17.92 4.39
C ASP A 9 -3.44 19.06 3.73
N GLN A 10 -4.57 19.50 4.34
CA GLN A 10 -5.53 20.41 3.70
C GLN A 10 -4.88 21.69 3.18
N GLN A 11 -4.01 22.34 3.97
CA GLN A 11 -3.35 23.58 3.56
C GLN A 11 -2.44 23.38 2.34
N LEU A 12 -1.67 22.29 2.33
CA LEU A 12 -0.80 21.94 1.21
C LEU A 12 -1.62 21.60 -0.04
N VAL A 13 -2.74 20.93 0.12
CA VAL A 13 -3.67 20.62 -0.98
C VAL A 13 -4.22 21.91 -1.61
N GLU A 14 -4.69 22.86 -0.81
CA GLU A 14 -5.20 24.14 -1.31
C GLU A 14 -4.13 24.94 -2.07
N LEU A 15 -2.90 24.99 -1.55
CA LEU A 15 -1.78 25.65 -2.22
C LEU A 15 -1.43 24.94 -3.54
N ALA A 16 -1.37 23.62 -3.54
CA ALA A 16 -1.07 22.83 -4.74
C ALA A 16 -2.17 22.98 -5.80
N GLN A 17 -3.45 23.06 -5.41
CA GLN A 17 -4.57 23.34 -6.31
C GLN A 17 -4.47 24.71 -6.96
N ASN A 18 -3.92 25.70 -6.24
CA ASN A 18 -3.67 27.05 -6.74
C ASN A 18 -2.38 27.16 -7.59
N GLY A 19 -1.67 26.03 -7.78
CA GLY A 19 -0.50 25.95 -8.67
C GLY A 19 0.86 26.02 -7.97
N ASP A 20 0.89 25.99 -6.64
CA ASP A 20 2.15 25.88 -5.90
C ASP A 20 2.72 24.46 -6.02
N THR A 21 3.78 24.34 -6.84
CA THR A 21 4.47 23.07 -7.08
C THR A 21 5.21 22.58 -5.84
N ARG A 22 5.74 23.49 -5.00
CA ARG A 22 6.45 23.11 -3.78
C ARG A 22 5.50 22.50 -2.74
N ALA A 23 4.27 23.01 -2.65
CA ALA A 23 3.25 22.42 -1.79
C ALA A 23 2.88 21.00 -2.25
N PHE A 24 2.82 20.77 -3.57
CA PHE A 24 2.61 19.43 -4.12
C PHE A 24 3.79 18.50 -3.81
N ASP A 25 5.03 18.96 -4.00
CA ASP A 25 6.24 18.17 -3.69
C ASP A 25 6.26 17.77 -2.21
N SER A 26 5.89 18.69 -1.29
CA SER A 26 5.77 18.38 0.14
C SER A 26 4.71 17.31 0.43
N LEU A 27 3.56 17.37 -0.24
CA LEU A 27 2.53 16.31 -0.14
C LEU A 27 3.08 14.95 -0.58
N ILE A 28 3.80 14.92 -1.70
CA ILE A 28 4.41 13.67 -2.18
C ILE A 28 5.44 13.15 -1.19
N GLU A 29 6.30 14.00 -0.65
CA GLU A 29 7.33 13.61 0.33
C GLU A 29 6.71 12.98 1.59
N ILE A 30 5.65 13.59 2.13
CA ILE A 30 4.92 13.07 3.30
C ILE A 30 4.36 11.66 3.03
N HIS A 31 3.83 11.42 1.83
CA HIS A 31 3.14 10.17 1.51
C HIS A 31 4.00 9.14 0.79
N HIS A 32 5.22 9.51 0.34
CA HIS A 32 6.09 8.68 -0.51
C HIS A 32 6.33 7.27 0.07
N SER A 33 6.78 7.18 1.32
CA SER A 33 7.15 5.90 1.94
C SER A 33 5.97 4.92 1.98
N ARG A 34 4.77 5.41 2.30
CA ARG A 34 3.56 4.59 2.34
C ARG A 34 3.12 4.17 0.93
N LEU A 35 3.18 5.09 -0.04
CA LEU A 35 2.86 4.79 -1.44
C LEU A 35 3.82 3.78 -2.03
N PHE A 36 5.12 3.92 -1.73
CA PHE A 36 6.13 2.96 -2.18
C PHE A 36 5.87 1.58 -1.60
N GLY A 37 5.64 1.48 -0.28
CA GLY A 37 5.28 0.23 0.37
C GLY A 37 4.05 -0.44 -0.28
N LEU A 38 2.97 0.33 -0.53
CA LEU A 38 1.78 -0.16 -1.21
C LEU A 38 2.10 -0.77 -2.58
N VAL A 39 2.76 0.01 -3.44
CA VAL A 39 3.07 -0.40 -4.82
C VAL A 39 4.03 -1.59 -4.82
N HIS A 40 5.04 -1.58 -3.95
CA HIS A 40 6.01 -2.66 -3.83
C HIS A 40 5.36 -3.97 -3.36
N HIS A 41 4.47 -3.93 -2.37
CA HIS A 41 3.71 -5.12 -1.95
C HIS A 41 2.81 -5.68 -3.07
N MET A 42 2.34 -4.83 -3.97
CA MET A 42 1.52 -5.26 -5.11
C MET A 42 2.33 -5.82 -6.27
N THR A 43 3.52 -5.26 -6.55
CA THR A 43 4.37 -5.63 -7.69
C THR A 43 5.40 -6.69 -7.34
N SER A 44 5.87 -6.73 -6.09
CA SER A 44 7.02 -7.50 -5.61
C SER A 44 8.31 -7.24 -6.42
N HIS A 45 8.44 -6.04 -7.01
CA HIS A 45 9.56 -5.66 -7.87
C HIS A 45 9.88 -4.17 -7.70
N GLN A 46 11.11 -3.85 -7.29
CA GLN A 46 11.51 -2.51 -6.90
C GLN A 46 11.49 -1.51 -8.08
N GLU A 47 12.08 -1.88 -9.21
CA GLU A 47 12.13 -1.01 -10.39
C GLU A 47 10.73 -0.72 -10.91
N ASP A 48 9.88 -1.74 -11.08
CA ASP A 48 8.48 -1.55 -11.47
C ASP A 48 7.75 -0.60 -10.49
N SER A 49 8.10 -0.66 -9.19
CA SER A 49 7.47 0.18 -8.17
C SER A 49 7.86 1.65 -8.33
N HIS A 50 9.12 1.93 -8.63
CA HIS A 50 9.58 3.29 -8.89
C HIS A 50 8.95 3.86 -10.17
N ASP A 51 8.90 3.10 -11.25
CA ASP A 51 8.29 3.52 -12.51
C ASP A 51 6.80 3.83 -12.33
N ILE A 52 6.09 2.95 -11.62
CA ILE A 52 4.66 3.15 -11.32
C ILE A 52 4.46 4.42 -10.50
N LEU A 53 5.29 4.67 -9.49
CA LEU A 53 5.15 5.87 -8.65
C LEU A 53 5.40 7.16 -9.41
N GLN A 54 6.35 7.20 -10.32
CA GLN A 54 6.58 8.37 -11.19
C GLN A 54 5.32 8.69 -12.00
N GLU A 55 4.69 7.68 -12.59
CA GLU A 55 3.43 7.85 -13.33
C GLU A 55 2.28 8.28 -12.42
N VAL A 56 2.21 7.73 -11.20
CA VAL A 56 1.21 8.10 -10.19
C VAL A 56 1.35 9.58 -9.81
N TYR A 57 2.57 10.06 -9.53
CA TYR A 57 2.82 11.46 -9.17
C TYR A 57 2.51 12.40 -10.32
N SER A 58 2.93 12.06 -11.54
CA SER A 58 2.59 12.82 -12.74
C SER A 58 1.08 12.92 -12.94
N ARG A 59 0.34 11.84 -12.71
CA ARG A 59 -1.11 11.81 -12.81
C ARG A 59 -1.79 12.60 -11.70
N ALA A 60 -1.31 12.44 -10.45
CA ALA A 60 -1.81 13.18 -9.31
C ALA A 60 -1.62 14.70 -9.50
N PHE A 61 -0.44 15.13 -9.94
CA PHE A 61 -0.16 16.54 -10.23
C PHE A 61 -1.13 17.13 -11.26
N ARG A 62 -1.38 16.42 -12.36
CA ARG A 62 -2.33 16.87 -13.39
C ARG A 62 -3.77 16.94 -12.91
N SER A 63 -4.15 16.12 -11.93
CA SER A 63 -5.53 15.98 -11.46
C SER A 63 -5.80 16.64 -10.11
N ILE A 64 -4.79 17.20 -9.42
CA ILE A 64 -4.96 17.82 -8.09
C ILE A 64 -6.00 18.94 -8.10
N ARG A 65 -6.06 19.75 -9.18
CA ARG A 65 -7.04 20.82 -9.34
C ARG A 65 -8.49 20.33 -9.35
N SER A 66 -8.72 19.07 -9.72
CA SER A 66 -10.04 18.44 -9.74
C SER A 66 -10.38 17.67 -8.46
N PHE A 67 -9.46 17.60 -7.52
CA PHE A 67 -9.68 16.96 -6.21
C PHE A 67 -10.70 17.79 -5.40
N ARG A 68 -11.82 17.15 -5.05
CA ARG A 68 -12.97 17.84 -4.42
C ARG A 68 -13.04 17.68 -2.90
N GLY A 69 -12.06 17.05 -2.26
CA GLY A 69 -12.05 16.82 -0.81
C GLY A 69 -13.15 15.87 -0.29
N HIS A 70 -13.70 14.99 -1.15
CA HIS A 70 -14.66 13.95 -0.71
C HIS A 70 -14.02 12.82 0.10
N SER A 71 -12.71 12.78 0.15
CA SER A 71 -11.87 11.91 0.97
C SER A 71 -10.62 12.68 1.38
N SER A 72 -9.78 12.14 2.27
CA SER A 72 -8.45 12.69 2.53
C SER A 72 -7.58 12.65 1.27
N PHE A 73 -6.55 13.52 1.22
CA PHE A 73 -5.54 13.47 0.15
C PHE A 73 -4.85 12.10 0.12
N HIS A 74 -4.53 11.55 1.28
CA HIS A 74 -4.01 10.21 1.45
C HIS A 74 -4.85 9.17 0.69
N THR A 75 -6.16 9.08 0.98
CA THR A 75 -7.05 8.10 0.33
C THR A 75 -7.09 8.32 -1.19
N TRP A 76 -7.14 9.56 -1.64
CA TRP A 76 -7.23 9.90 -3.05
C TRP A 76 -5.98 9.50 -3.83
N ILE A 77 -4.78 9.82 -3.34
CA ILE A 77 -3.53 9.46 -4.03
C ILE A 77 -3.27 7.95 -4.01
N HIS A 78 -3.65 7.27 -2.91
CA HIS A 78 -3.57 5.81 -2.81
C HIS A 78 -4.50 5.13 -3.81
N GLN A 79 -5.69 5.66 -4.03
CA GLN A 79 -6.60 5.15 -5.06
C GLN A 79 -6.01 5.29 -6.48
N ILE A 80 -5.33 6.40 -6.78
CA ILE A 80 -4.60 6.57 -8.05
C ILE A 80 -3.51 5.50 -8.16
N ALA A 81 -2.70 5.31 -7.11
CA ALA A 81 -1.60 4.35 -7.08
C ALA A 81 -2.10 2.91 -7.30
N VAL A 82 -3.13 2.48 -6.56
CA VAL A 82 -3.72 1.15 -6.73
C VAL A 82 -4.22 0.92 -8.16
N ASN A 83 -5.02 1.86 -8.67
CA ASN A 83 -5.58 1.73 -10.03
C ASN A 83 -4.48 1.65 -11.09
N HIS A 84 -3.42 2.46 -10.95
CA HIS A 84 -2.30 2.44 -11.88
C HIS A 84 -1.53 1.11 -11.80
N THR A 85 -1.21 0.65 -10.59
CA THR A 85 -0.53 -0.62 -10.35
C THR A 85 -1.32 -1.81 -10.91
N LEU A 86 -2.62 -1.86 -10.69
CA LEU A 86 -3.48 -2.91 -11.23
C LEU A 86 -3.47 -2.93 -12.76
N ASN A 87 -3.51 -1.76 -13.40
CA ASN A 87 -3.45 -1.65 -14.85
C ASN A 87 -2.08 -2.10 -15.38
N PHE A 88 -0.99 -1.73 -14.69
CA PHE A 88 0.36 -2.18 -15.02
C PHE A 88 0.47 -3.71 -14.95
N LEU A 89 0.05 -4.32 -13.83
CA LEU A 89 0.09 -5.77 -13.64
C LEU A 89 -0.75 -6.52 -14.69
N ARG A 90 -1.94 -6.00 -15.05
CA ARG A 90 -2.76 -6.57 -16.12
C ARG A 90 -2.06 -6.50 -17.49
N LYS A 91 -1.37 -5.39 -17.79
CA LYS A 91 -0.59 -5.26 -19.02
C LYS A 91 0.62 -6.18 -19.03
N LYS A 92 1.35 -6.28 -17.92
CA LYS A 92 2.51 -7.17 -17.75
C LYS A 92 2.09 -8.63 -17.94
N LYS A 93 0.99 -9.06 -17.34
CA LYS A 93 0.42 -10.41 -17.51
C LYS A 93 0.07 -10.72 -18.98
N ARG A 94 -0.51 -9.76 -19.70
CA ARG A 94 -0.86 -9.97 -21.13
C ARG A 94 0.38 -10.09 -22.03
N ARG A 95 1.48 -9.42 -21.67
CA ARG A 95 2.72 -9.46 -22.45
C ARG A 95 3.54 -10.72 -22.20
N SER A 96 3.56 -11.22 -20.97
CA SER A 96 4.38 -12.38 -20.58
C SER A 96 3.78 -13.73 -20.95
N GLY A 97 2.48 -13.81 -21.27
CA GLY A 97 1.81 -15.10 -21.57
C GLY A 97 1.82 -16.10 -20.41
N ILE A 98 2.44 -15.75 -19.28
CA ILE A 98 2.74 -16.62 -18.13
C ILE A 98 1.74 -16.36 -17.01
N SER A 99 1.30 -17.42 -16.35
CA SER A 99 0.51 -17.36 -15.12
C SER A 99 1.32 -16.66 -14.01
N LEU A 100 0.66 -15.79 -13.24
CA LEU A 100 1.24 -14.93 -12.19
C LEU A 100 1.96 -15.68 -11.04
N GLN A 101 2.06 -17.00 -11.10
CA GLN A 101 2.61 -17.82 -10.03
C GLN A 101 4.15 -17.93 -10.01
N GLU A 102 4.84 -17.44 -11.07
CA GLU A 102 6.29 -17.67 -11.23
C GLU A 102 7.19 -16.44 -11.17
N VAL A 103 6.66 -15.24 -10.95
CA VAL A 103 7.51 -14.04 -10.83
C VAL A 103 7.60 -13.58 -9.37
N VAL A 104 8.16 -14.44 -8.54
CA VAL A 104 8.74 -14.03 -7.25
C VAL A 104 10.24 -13.87 -7.48
N SER A 105 10.63 -12.78 -8.09
CA SER A 105 12.04 -12.36 -8.04
C SER A 105 12.33 -11.86 -6.63
N ASN A 106 13.21 -12.61 -5.99
CA ASN A 106 13.71 -12.40 -4.66
C ASN A 106 14.70 -11.23 -4.69
N ASP A 107 14.22 -9.99 -4.75
CA ASP A 107 15.07 -8.82 -4.51
C ASP A 107 14.92 -8.43 -3.05
N GLY A 108 15.97 -8.72 -2.28
CA GLY A 108 16.02 -8.65 -0.82
C GLY A 108 16.12 -7.24 -0.23
N SER A 109 15.71 -6.21 -0.94
CA SER A 109 15.65 -4.85 -0.43
C SER A 109 14.23 -4.50 0.00
N ASP A 110 13.93 -4.81 1.24
CA ASP A 110 12.71 -4.39 1.92
C ASP A 110 12.84 -2.90 2.29
N PRO A 111 12.05 -1.98 1.71
CA PRO A 111 12.02 -0.62 2.20
C PRO A 111 11.38 -0.65 3.58
N ALA A 112 12.23 -0.62 4.60
CA ALA A 112 11.81 -0.54 5.98
C ALA A 112 10.81 0.61 6.14
N PHE A 113 9.64 0.32 6.66
CA PHE A 113 8.75 1.30 7.27
C PHE A 113 9.52 1.90 8.44
N VAL A 114 10.31 2.94 8.19
CA VAL A 114 10.99 3.69 9.24
C VAL A 114 9.97 4.68 9.77
N ASP A 115 9.37 4.35 10.89
CA ASP A 115 8.74 5.35 11.76
C ASP A 115 9.87 6.06 12.52
N PRO A 116 10.14 7.35 12.29
CA PRO A 116 11.29 8.04 12.88
C PRO A 116 11.12 8.41 14.36
N SER A 117 10.01 8.03 15.01
CA SER A 117 9.59 8.66 16.28
C SER A 117 9.89 7.90 17.57
N HIS A 118 10.59 6.75 17.56
CA HIS A 118 10.91 6.07 18.82
C HIS A 118 12.39 5.68 18.95
N ARG A 119 13.05 6.28 19.96
CA ARG A 119 14.24 5.71 20.60
C ARG A 119 13.84 4.40 21.27
N VAL A 120 13.90 3.30 20.55
CA VAL A 120 13.59 1.97 21.04
C VAL A 120 14.89 1.22 21.27
N ASP A 121 14.96 0.49 22.41
CA ASP A 121 15.99 -0.44 22.81
C ASP A 121 16.44 -1.32 21.61
N PRO A 122 17.76 -1.51 21.38
CA PRO A 122 18.31 -2.30 20.29
C PRO A 122 17.75 -3.72 20.18
N GLU A 123 17.49 -4.39 21.31
CA GLU A 123 16.91 -5.74 21.34
C GLU A 123 15.46 -5.73 20.79
N ARG A 124 14.66 -4.75 21.20
CA ARG A 124 13.31 -4.56 20.67
C ARG A 124 13.30 -4.25 19.18
N GLN A 125 14.27 -3.49 18.69
CA GLN A 125 14.38 -3.20 17.24
C GLN A 125 14.64 -4.47 16.45
N THR A 126 15.46 -5.38 16.95
CA THR A 126 15.76 -6.65 16.29
C THR A 126 14.51 -7.53 16.20
N ILE A 127 13.77 -7.67 17.31
CA ILE A 127 12.52 -8.45 17.36
C ILE A 127 11.47 -7.87 16.39
N VAL A 128 11.31 -6.55 16.39
CA VAL A 128 10.36 -5.87 15.48
C VAL A 128 10.75 -6.04 14.02
N ARG A 129 12.05 -5.99 13.70
CA ARG A 129 12.55 -6.22 12.33
C ARG A 129 12.28 -7.65 11.85
N GLU A 130 12.54 -8.63 12.70
CA GLU A 130 12.23 -10.02 12.37
C GLU A 130 10.73 -10.26 12.19
N LEU A 131 9.90 -9.73 13.08
CA LEU A 131 8.45 -9.86 12.97
C LEU A 131 7.93 -9.22 11.67
N ARG A 132 8.46 -8.04 11.30
CA ARG A 132 8.13 -7.38 10.04
C ARG A 132 8.55 -8.20 8.83
N ALA A 133 9.76 -8.75 8.82
CA ALA A 133 10.24 -9.59 7.73
C ALA A 133 9.34 -10.82 7.55
N ARG A 134 8.96 -11.50 8.63
CA ARG A 134 8.05 -12.66 8.60
C ARG A 134 6.64 -12.30 8.14
N LEU A 135 6.11 -11.16 8.60
CA LEU A 135 4.82 -10.67 8.15
C LEU A 135 4.83 -10.40 6.64
N ASN A 136 5.88 -9.74 6.14
CA ASN A 136 6.04 -9.46 4.72
C ASN A 136 6.12 -10.75 3.89
N GLU A 137 6.87 -11.75 4.34
CA GLU A 137 6.92 -13.06 3.70
C GLU A 137 5.55 -13.77 3.70
N SER A 138 4.80 -13.67 4.80
CA SER A 138 3.45 -14.24 4.88
C SER A 138 2.48 -13.51 3.94
N ILE A 139 2.59 -12.19 3.81
CA ILE A 139 1.81 -11.39 2.85
C ILE A 139 2.14 -11.79 1.41
N LYS A 140 3.42 -12.06 1.09
CA LYS A 140 3.83 -12.53 -0.26
C LYS A 140 3.19 -13.87 -0.62
N LYS A 141 2.96 -14.76 0.35
CA LYS A 141 2.32 -16.08 0.15
C LYS A 141 0.80 -16.00 -0.07
N LEU A 142 0.16 -14.87 0.24
CA LEU A 142 -1.26 -14.68 -0.04
C LEU A 142 -1.53 -14.68 -1.55
N THR A 143 -2.74 -15.11 -1.93
CA THR A 143 -3.20 -14.89 -3.31
C THR A 143 -3.25 -13.38 -3.64
N ASP A 144 -3.12 -13.01 -4.90
CA ASP A 144 -3.15 -11.61 -5.32
C ASP A 144 -4.42 -10.89 -4.87
N ALA A 145 -5.56 -11.59 -4.84
CA ALA A 145 -6.82 -11.00 -4.40
C ALA A 145 -6.81 -10.71 -2.89
N HIS A 146 -6.27 -11.62 -2.08
CA HIS A 146 -6.15 -11.47 -0.63
C HIS A 146 -5.10 -10.41 -0.27
N ARG A 147 -3.92 -10.47 -0.90
CA ARG A 147 -2.83 -9.51 -0.69
C ARG A 147 -3.30 -8.07 -0.92
N ARG A 148 -4.01 -7.81 -2.03
CA ARG A 148 -4.51 -6.46 -2.34
C ARG A 148 -5.45 -5.94 -1.27
N VAL A 149 -6.42 -6.72 -0.82
CA VAL A 149 -7.38 -6.24 0.17
C VAL A 149 -6.73 -6.00 1.54
N VAL A 150 -5.79 -6.86 1.98
CA VAL A 150 -5.01 -6.67 3.20
C VAL A 150 -4.15 -5.40 3.10
N THR A 151 -3.42 -5.23 1.99
CA THR A 151 -2.58 -4.04 1.80
C THR A 151 -3.41 -2.76 1.84
N MET A 152 -4.57 -2.73 1.19
CA MET A 152 -5.44 -1.55 1.17
C MET A 152 -6.11 -1.31 2.52
N PHE A 153 -6.53 -2.34 3.24
CA PHE A 153 -7.24 -2.21 4.51
C PHE A 153 -6.26 -1.99 5.67
N ASP A 154 -5.34 -2.94 5.90
CA ASP A 154 -4.49 -2.96 7.09
C ASP A 154 -3.30 -2.00 6.98
N LEU A 155 -2.68 -1.86 5.80
CA LEU A 155 -1.51 -1.00 5.63
C LEU A 155 -1.88 0.44 5.22
N GLN A 156 -3.01 0.63 4.52
CA GLN A 156 -3.40 1.95 4.01
C GLN A 156 -4.62 2.55 4.71
N GLY A 157 -5.26 1.80 5.61
CA GLY A 157 -6.41 2.29 6.37
C GLY A 157 -7.65 2.61 5.53
N MET A 158 -7.77 2.04 4.33
CA MET A 158 -8.93 2.26 3.47
C MET A 158 -10.15 1.51 4.01
N SER A 159 -11.32 2.13 3.96
CA SER A 159 -12.58 1.49 4.33
C SER A 159 -13.01 0.41 3.32
N HIS A 160 -13.85 -0.54 3.76
CA HIS A 160 -14.39 -1.57 2.87
C HIS A 160 -15.07 -0.98 1.63
N GLY A 161 -15.81 0.13 1.79
CA GLY A 161 -16.49 0.80 0.69
C GLY A 161 -15.54 1.45 -0.32
N GLU A 162 -14.42 2.03 0.13
CA GLU A 162 -13.38 2.58 -0.75
C GLU A 162 -12.67 1.48 -1.52
N ILE A 163 -12.33 0.38 -0.85
CA ILE A 163 -11.70 -0.80 -1.50
C ILE A 163 -12.67 -1.42 -2.52
N ALA A 164 -13.94 -1.57 -2.17
CA ALA A 164 -14.95 -2.11 -3.07
C ALA A 164 -15.10 -1.29 -4.35
N ARG A 165 -15.15 0.04 -4.23
CA ARG A 165 -15.16 0.97 -5.37
C ARG A 165 -13.89 0.86 -6.21
N THR A 166 -12.72 0.85 -5.57
CA THR A 166 -11.42 0.77 -6.24
C THR A 166 -11.24 -0.54 -7.01
N LEU A 167 -11.68 -1.65 -6.45
CA LEU A 167 -11.56 -2.97 -7.07
C LEU A 167 -12.77 -3.37 -7.92
N ASN A 168 -13.78 -2.48 -8.03
CA ASN A 168 -15.03 -2.69 -8.75
C ASN A 168 -15.71 -4.02 -8.32
N THR A 169 -15.97 -4.15 -7.02
CA THR A 169 -16.58 -5.33 -6.40
C THR A 169 -17.52 -4.92 -5.28
N SER A 170 -18.18 -5.88 -4.61
CA SER A 170 -19.06 -5.60 -3.48
C SER A 170 -18.27 -5.53 -2.16
N GLU A 171 -18.78 -4.76 -1.18
CA GLU A 171 -18.22 -4.74 0.17
C GLU A 171 -18.24 -6.10 0.85
N GLY A 172 -19.27 -6.91 0.58
CA GLY A 172 -19.37 -8.29 1.08
C GLY A 172 -18.20 -9.15 0.58
N THR A 173 -17.81 -8.99 -0.70
CA THR A 173 -16.63 -9.65 -1.27
C THR A 173 -15.35 -9.19 -0.59
N ILE A 174 -15.22 -7.88 -0.27
CA ILE A 174 -14.04 -7.36 0.43
C ILE A 174 -13.94 -7.94 1.83
N ARG A 175 -15.06 -7.94 2.61
CA ARG A 175 -15.08 -8.53 3.97
C ARG A 175 -14.70 -10.02 3.97
N SER A 176 -15.24 -10.78 3.03
CA SER A 176 -14.90 -12.20 2.88
C SER A 176 -13.43 -12.41 2.57
N ARG A 177 -12.87 -11.65 1.60
CA ARG A 177 -11.45 -11.74 1.25
C ARG A 177 -10.54 -11.36 2.41
N LEU A 178 -10.86 -10.30 3.16
CA LEU A 178 -10.11 -9.89 4.34
C LEU A 178 -10.14 -10.98 5.41
N HIS A 179 -11.32 -11.54 5.69
CA HIS A 179 -11.47 -12.61 6.66
C HIS A 179 -10.56 -13.81 6.34
N TYR A 180 -10.60 -14.32 5.11
CA TYR A 180 -9.75 -15.44 4.70
C TYR A 180 -8.27 -15.07 4.67
N ALA A 181 -7.93 -13.86 4.26
CA ALA A 181 -6.55 -13.39 4.28
C ALA A 181 -5.99 -13.32 5.71
N HIS A 182 -6.75 -12.76 6.66
CA HIS A 182 -6.36 -12.71 8.07
C HIS A 182 -6.21 -14.11 8.68
N LEU A 183 -7.09 -15.06 8.35
CA LEU A 183 -6.93 -16.46 8.80
C LEU A 183 -5.61 -17.09 8.29
N GLN A 184 -5.27 -16.85 7.02
CA GLN A 184 -4.02 -17.36 6.44
C GLN A 184 -2.79 -16.71 7.09
N LEU A 185 -2.83 -15.39 7.34
CA LEU A 185 -1.75 -14.67 8.02
C LEU A 185 -1.61 -15.14 9.47
N GLN A 186 -2.73 -15.33 10.19
CA GLN A 186 -2.74 -15.83 11.55
C GLN A 186 -2.10 -17.22 11.65
N SER A 187 -2.50 -18.15 10.79
CA SER A 187 -1.91 -19.49 10.73
C SER A 187 -0.40 -19.43 10.48
N ALA A 188 0.04 -18.66 9.48
CA ALA A 188 1.46 -18.54 9.15
C ALA A 188 2.31 -17.91 10.27
N LEU A 189 1.72 -17.03 11.09
CA LEU A 189 2.40 -16.42 12.24
C LEU A 189 2.38 -17.31 13.47
N GLN A 190 1.32 -18.13 13.69
CA GLN A 190 1.24 -19.09 14.78
C GLN A 190 2.26 -20.23 14.62
N ASP A 191 2.43 -20.77 13.43
CA ASP A 191 3.41 -21.81 13.17
C ASP A 191 4.83 -21.37 13.59
N THR A 192 5.13 -20.11 13.30
CA THR A 192 6.41 -19.49 13.66
C THR A 192 6.58 -19.22 15.16
N TRP A 193 5.47 -18.98 15.86
CA TRP A 193 5.49 -18.77 17.31
C TRP A 193 5.72 -20.11 18.06
N ASN A 194 5.10 -21.17 17.57
CA ASN A 194 5.23 -22.49 18.14
C ASN A 194 6.64 -23.09 17.94
N GLU A 195 7.29 -22.81 16.81
CA GLU A 195 8.69 -23.21 16.56
C GLU A 195 9.67 -22.61 17.58
N ARG A 196 9.42 -21.37 18.06
CA ARG A 196 10.27 -20.71 19.09
C ARG A 196 10.06 -21.20 20.53
N LEU A 197 8.92 -21.83 20.82
CA LEU A 197 8.65 -22.37 22.16
C LEU A 197 9.19 -23.82 22.31
N CYS A 198 9.70 -24.40 21.20
CA CYS A 198 10.28 -25.74 21.18
C CYS A 198 11.82 -25.74 21.17
N ASP A 199 12.47 -24.58 21.07
CA ASP A 199 13.91 -24.35 21.24
C ASP A 199 14.20 -23.73 22.62
#